data_ddbe6542a4d0432719b6f2a1de16df0b
#
_entry.id   ddbe6542a4d0432719b6f2a1de16df0b
#
_cell.length_a   1.000
_cell.length_b   1.000
_cell.length_c   1.000
_cell.angle_alpha   90.00
_cell.angle_beta   90.00
_cell.angle_gamma   90.00
#
_symmetry.space_group_name_H-M   'P 1'
#
loop_
_entity.id
_entity.type
_entity.pdbx_description
1 polymer ?
#
loop_
_entity_poly.entity_id
_entity_poly.type
_entity_poly.pdbx_seq_one_letter_code
_entity_poly.pdbx_strand_id
1 'polypeptide(L)'
;MEENEPTYTPDEVTAIVASALRRQRSKDRVPLDDLVEIAAELGVSRGAVEAAAEHLATEHDMEYAREQWCARQKQAFRGHLVSYVIVNAFLIVLDFTISGGAWWYFPFLGWGVGLAFHAYSTFFPSPEQVEEGARQLIKHDILRRELDA
;
A
#
# COMPACT_ATOMS: atom_id res chain seq x y z
N MET A 1 -20.32 -16.69 42.44
CA MET A 1 -20.17 -15.91 41.20
C MET A 1 -18.78 -16.22 40.71
N GLU A 2 -18.63 -17.17 39.79
CA GLU A 2 -17.35 -17.42 39.12
C GLU A 2 -17.13 -16.25 38.16
N GLU A 3 -16.14 -15.45 38.42
CA GLU A 3 -15.64 -14.43 37.50
C GLU A 3 -15.08 -15.18 36.30
N ASN A 4 -15.79 -15.10 35.17
CA ASN A 4 -15.36 -15.70 33.91
C ASN A 4 -14.18 -14.88 33.38
N GLU A 5 -12.95 -15.23 33.79
CA GLU A 5 -11.73 -14.60 33.23
C GLU A 5 -11.68 -14.83 31.71
N PRO A 6 -11.52 -13.76 30.92
CA PRO A 6 -11.42 -13.91 29.48
C PRO A 6 -10.19 -14.74 29.10
N THR A 7 -10.40 -15.81 28.36
CA THR A 7 -9.34 -16.66 27.84
C THR A 7 -9.07 -16.34 26.37
N TYR A 8 -7.79 -16.28 25.99
CA TYR A 8 -7.34 -15.91 24.66
C TYR A 8 -6.58 -17.05 24.00
N THR A 9 -6.77 -17.22 22.70
CA THR A 9 -5.98 -18.15 21.88
C THR A 9 -4.55 -17.62 21.67
N PRO A 10 -3.56 -18.48 21.33
CA PRO A 10 -2.19 -18.05 21.06
C PRO A 10 -2.08 -16.96 19.98
N ASP A 11 -2.92 -17.02 18.96
CA ASP A 11 -2.98 -16.04 17.86
C ASP A 11 -3.52 -14.68 18.36
N GLU A 12 -4.57 -14.70 19.19
CA GLU A 12 -5.11 -13.49 19.84
C GLU A 12 -4.10 -12.86 20.80
N VAL A 13 -3.38 -13.65 21.60
CA VAL A 13 -2.31 -13.16 22.45
C VAL A 13 -1.24 -12.46 21.63
N THR A 14 -0.80 -13.07 20.53
CA THR A 14 0.18 -12.47 19.62
C THR A 14 -0.32 -11.15 19.04
N ALA A 15 -1.57 -11.08 18.60
CA ALA A 15 -2.18 -9.88 18.05
C ALA A 15 -2.33 -8.76 19.10
N ILE A 16 -2.74 -9.11 20.32
CA ILE A 16 -2.86 -8.17 21.46
C ILE A 16 -1.51 -7.60 21.83
N VAL A 17 -0.48 -8.44 21.99
CA VAL A 17 0.89 -8.01 22.32
C VAL A 17 1.46 -7.12 21.22
N ALA A 18 1.31 -7.48 19.97
CA ALA A 18 1.75 -6.66 18.83
C ALA A 18 1.01 -5.30 18.76
N SER A 19 -0.26 -5.27 19.13
CA SER A 19 -1.06 -4.04 19.23
C SER A 19 -0.61 -3.15 20.40
N ALA A 20 -0.34 -3.76 21.55
CA ALA A 20 0.15 -3.06 22.75
C ALA A 20 1.53 -2.44 22.49
N LEU A 21 2.46 -3.19 21.89
CA LEU A 21 3.78 -2.69 21.53
C LEU A 21 3.71 -1.52 20.53
N ARG A 22 2.81 -1.58 19.54
CA ARG A 22 2.57 -0.46 18.62
C ARG A 22 2.05 0.78 19.33
N ARG A 23 1.14 0.64 20.29
CA ARG A 23 0.61 1.75 21.09
C ARG A 23 1.67 2.35 22.02
N GLN A 24 2.52 1.52 22.59
CA GLN A 24 3.62 1.95 23.43
C GLN A 24 4.65 2.75 22.63
N ARG A 25 5.10 2.23 21.47
CA ARG A 25 6.01 2.94 20.56
C ARG A 25 5.46 4.29 20.06
N SER A 26 4.14 4.43 19.94
CA SER A 26 3.51 5.69 19.53
C SER A 26 3.50 6.75 20.65
N LYS A 27 3.60 6.34 21.92
CA LYS A 27 3.69 7.23 23.10
C LYS A 27 5.12 7.63 23.44
N ASP A 28 6.09 6.79 23.11
CA ASP A 28 7.50 6.96 23.47
C ASP A 28 8.29 7.62 22.30
N ARG A 29 7.72 8.68 21.70
CA ARG A 29 8.48 9.51 20.75
C ARG A 29 9.47 10.33 21.55
N VAL A 30 10.75 10.05 21.39
CA VAL A 30 11.85 10.82 21.97
C VAL A 30 12.04 12.08 21.12
N PRO A 31 11.99 13.29 21.70
CA PRO A 31 12.34 14.52 20.99
C PRO A 31 13.76 14.44 20.42
N LEU A 32 14.02 15.16 19.32
CA LEU A 32 15.33 15.15 18.69
C LEU A 32 16.44 15.66 19.64
N ASP A 33 16.11 16.65 20.47
CA ASP A 33 17.08 17.21 21.42
C ASP A 33 17.46 16.20 22.51
N ASP A 34 16.49 15.42 23.03
CA ASP A 34 16.76 14.34 23.99
C ASP A 34 17.59 13.23 23.34
N LEU A 35 17.33 12.92 22.06
CA LEU A 35 18.10 11.93 21.30
C LEU A 35 19.54 12.41 21.10
N VAL A 36 19.75 13.70 20.84
CA VAL A 36 21.07 14.32 20.71
C VAL A 36 21.82 14.26 22.04
N GLU A 37 21.16 14.51 23.17
CA GLU A 37 21.77 14.44 24.49
C GLU A 37 22.25 13.02 24.82
N ILE A 38 21.39 12.00 24.61
CA ILE A 38 21.74 10.58 24.78
C ILE A 38 22.90 10.18 23.87
N ALA A 39 22.87 10.62 22.61
CA ALA A 39 23.92 10.30 21.63
C ALA A 39 25.26 10.97 21.97
N ALA A 40 25.24 12.16 22.56
CA ALA A 40 26.45 12.87 23.02
C ALA A 40 27.18 12.09 24.12
N GLU A 41 26.46 11.42 25.02
CA GLU A 41 27.04 10.51 26.04
C GLU A 41 27.80 9.34 25.41
N LEU A 42 27.40 8.91 24.21
CA LEU A 42 28.03 7.85 23.42
C LEU A 42 29.11 8.38 22.48
N GLY A 43 29.42 9.69 22.52
CA GLY A 43 30.44 10.33 21.66
C GLY A 43 29.97 10.62 20.25
N VAL A 44 28.65 10.58 19.97
CA VAL A 44 28.07 10.89 18.66
C VAL A 44 27.76 12.37 18.56
N SER A 45 28.21 13.01 17.48
CA SER A 45 27.97 14.46 17.28
C SER A 45 26.49 14.74 16.93
N ARG A 46 26.02 15.96 17.31
CA ARG A 46 24.68 16.45 16.95
C ARG A 46 24.39 16.33 15.45
N GLY A 47 25.33 16.76 14.61
CA GLY A 47 25.16 16.70 13.17
C GLY A 47 25.01 15.28 12.60
N ALA A 48 25.65 14.29 13.23
CA ALA A 48 25.49 12.90 12.86
C ALA A 48 24.08 12.38 13.22
N VAL A 49 23.54 12.80 14.37
CA VAL A 49 22.16 12.45 14.79
C VAL A 49 21.12 13.09 13.87
N GLU A 50 21.28 14.38 13.55
CA GLU A 50 20.39 15.11 12.65
C GLU A 50 20.38 14.49 11.25
N ALA A 51 21.56 14.19 10.70
CA ALA A 51 21.67 13.52 9.38
C ALA A 51 21.03 12.12 9.39
N ALA A 52 21.21 11.34 10.45
CA ALA A 52 20.58 10.02 10.59
C ALA A 52 19.06 10.13 10.71
N ALA A 53 18.54 11.12 11.44
CA ALA A 53 17.11 11.36 11.58
C ALA A 53 16.46 11.79 10.26
N GLU A 54 17.13 12.66 9.48
CA GLU A 54 16.70 13.07 8.15
C GLU A 54 16.69 11.89 7.16
N HIS A 55 17.73 11.06 7.19
CA HIS A 55 17.80 9.85 6.37
C HIS A 55 16.65 8.88 6.71
N LEU A 56 16.40 8.65 8.00
CA LEU A 56 15.31 7.78 8.46
C LEU A 56 13.94 8.33 8.05
N ALA A 57 13.72 9.64 8.14
CA ALA A 57 12.48 10.28 7.68
C ALA A 57 12.28 10.07 6.17
N THR A 58 13.33 10.25 5.37
CA THR A 58 13.29 10.03 3.93
C THR A 58 13.00 8.57 3.57
N GLU A 59 13.61 7.61 4.28
CA GLU A 59 13.31 6.18 4.08
C GLU A 59 11.87 5.83 4.41
N HIS A 60 11.33 6.36 5.51
CA HIS A 60 9.93 6.17 5.90
C HIS A 60 8.95 6.75 4.86
N ASP A 61 9.25 7.95 4.35
CA ASP A 61 8.43 8.58 3.30
C ASP A 61 8.44 7.76 2.02
N MET A 62 9.60 7.21 1.64
CA MET A 62 9.73 6.32 0.48
C MET A 62 8.99 4.99 0.68
N GLU A 63 9.08 4.37 1.85
CA GLU A 63 8.36 3.13 2.15
C GLU A 63 6.84 3.34 2.09
N TYR A 64 6.35 4.41 2.71
CA TYR A 64 4.95 4.80 2.64
C TYR A 64 4.49 5.07 1.20
N ALA A 65 5.30 5.76 0.40
CA ALA A 65 4.98 6.02 -1.01
C ALA A 65 4.92 4.73 -1.85
N ARG A 66 5.81 3.75 -1.59
CA ARG A 66 5.77 2.43 -2.24
C ARG A 66 4.47 1.68 -1.93
N GLU A 67 4.06 1.66 -0.67
CA GLU A 67 2.80 1.05 -0.26
C GLU A 67 1.59 1.72 -0.92
N GLN A 68 1.57 3.04 -0.94
CA GLN A 68 0.52 3.84 -1.58
C GLN A 68 0.45 3.57 -3.09
N TRP A 69 1.59 3.49 -3.76
CA TRP A 69 1.65 3.18 -5.18
C TRP A 69 1.08 1.78 -5.46
N CYS A 70 1.53 0.77 -4.73
CA CYS A 70 1.02 -0.60 -4.86
C CYS A 70 -0.49 -0.69 -4.61
N ALA A 71 -1.00 0.04 -3.60
CA ALA A 71 -2.43 0.09 -3.30
C ALA A 71 -3.24 0.72 -4.45
N ARG A 72 -2.73 1.80 -5.07
CA ARG A 72 -3.35 2.46 -6.23
C ARG A 72 -3.39 1.53 -7.44
N GLN A 73 -2.32 0.76 -7.71
CA GLN A 73 -2.30 -0.21 -8.81
C GLN A 73 -3.35 -1.30 -8.62
N LYS A 74 -3.47 -1.84 -7.41
CA LYS A 74 -4.51 -2.84 -7.07
C LYS A 74 -5.92 -2.28 -7.20
N GLN A 75 -6.12 -1.01 -6.84
CA GLN A 75 -7.41 -0.35 -6.98
C GLN A 75 -7.76 -0.13 -8.46
N ALA A 76 -6.81 0.31 -9.28
CA ALA A 76 -6.99 0.46 -10.73
C ALA A 76 -7.35 -0.89 -11.39
N PHE A 77 -6.63 -1.96 -11.04
CA PHE A 77 -6.95 -3.31 -11.53
C PHE A 77 -8.36 -3.75 -11.16
N ARG A 78 -8.81 -3.49 -9.92
CA ARG A 78 -10.19 -3.79 -9.49
C ARG A 78 -11.22 -3.09 -10.36
N GLY A 79 -11.00 -1.83 -10.73
CA GLY A 79 -11.89 -1.08 -11.63
C GLY A 79 -11.97 -1.74 -13.01
N HIS A 80 -10.84 -2.12 -13.59
CA HIS A 80 -10.80 -2.83 -14.87
C HIS A 80 -11.48 -4.20 -14.80
N LEU A 81 -11.26 -4.96 -13.72
CA LEU A 81 -11.90 -6.26 -13.51
C LEU A 81 -13.43 -6.13 -13.43
N VAL A 82 -13.94 -5.16 -12.66
CA VAL A 82 -15.38 -4.92 -12.55
C VAL A 82 -15.98 -4.54 -13.90
N SER A 83 -15.35 -3.62 -14.63
CA SER A 83 -15.79 -3.23 -15.97
C SER A 83 -15.80 -4.43 -16.94
N TYR A 84 -14.76 -5.25 -16.91
CA TYR A 84 -14.67 -6.47 -17.71
C TYR A 84 -15.83 -7.42 -17.43
N VAL A 85 -16.13 -7.68 -16.16
CA VAL A 85 -17.23 -8.58 -15.76
C VAL A 85 -18.59 -8.03 -16.23
N ILE A 86 -18.85 -6.74 -16.00
CA ILE A 86 -20.12 -6.10 -16.38
C ILE A 86 -20.32 -6.16 -17.89
N VAL A 87 -19.29 -5.76 -18.68
CA VAL A 87 -19.41 -5.73 -20.13
C VAL A 87 -19.58 -7.14 -20.70
N ASN A 88 -18.81 -8.12 -20.23
CA ASN A 88 -18.94 -9.48 -20.73
C ASN A 88 -20.29 -10.11 -20.34
N ALA A 89 -20.80 -9.86 -19.13
CA ALA A 89 -22.14 -10.29 -18.75
C ALA A 89 -23.21 -9.71 -19.67
N PHE A 90 -23.11 -8.41 -19.99
CA PHE A 90 -24.01 -7.76 -20.94
C PHE A 90 -23.91 -8.37 -22.36
N LEU A 91 -22.71 -8.63 -22.85
CA LEU A 91 -22.49 -9.24 -24.18
C LEU A 91 -23.05 -10.66 -24.24
N ILE A 92 -22.93 -11.44 -23.19
CA ILE A 92 -23.52 -12.78 -23.10
C ILE A 92 -25.05 -12.71 -23.19
N VAL A 93 -25.69 -11.81 -22.42
CA VAL A 93 -27.15 -11.62 -22.48
C VAL A 93 -27.59 -11.16 -23.88
N LEU A 94 -26.82 -10.25 -24.48
CA LEU A 94 -27.10 -9.74 -25.83
C LEU A 94 -27.00 -10.85 -26.90
N ASP A 95 -25.99 -11.70 -26.83
CA ASP A 95 -25.79 -12.81 -27.76
C ASP A 95 -26.96 -13.81 -27.69
N PHE A 96 -27.39 -14.15 -26.48
CA PHE A 96 -28.55 -15.04 -26.30
C PHE A 96 -29.87 -14.46 -26.79
N THR A 97 -30.02 -13.12 -26.77
CA THR A 97 -31.28 -12.46 -27.16
C THR A 97 -31.35 -12.13 -28.64
N ILE A 98 -30.24 -11.86 -29.30
CA ILE A 98 -30.24 -11.33 -30.67
C ILE A 98 -29.80 -12.36 -31.72
N SER A 99 -28.73 -13.09 -31.47
CA SER A 99 -28.04 -13.83 -32.52
C SER A 99 -28.13 -15.35 -32.43
N GLY A 100 -28.36 -15.91 -31.27
CA GLY A 100 -28.32 -17.36 -31.06
C GLY A 100 -27.00 -18.04 -31.45
N GLY A 101 -25.95 -17.25 -31.70
CA GLY A 101 -24.61 -17.68 -32.05
C GLY A 101 -23.64 -17.33 -30.91
N ALA A 102 -22.63 -18.12 -30.68
CA ALA A 102 -21.69 -17.92 -29.53
C ALA A 102 -20.56 -16.93 -29.91
N TRP A 103 -20.86 -15.68 -30.33
CA TRP A 103 -19.83 -14.70 -30.66
C TRP A 103 -19.25 -13.96 -29.45
N TRP A 104 -19.91 -13.99 -28.29
CA TRP A 104 -19.49 -13.34 -27.03
C TRP A 104 -18.08 -13.76 -26.57
N TYR A 105 -17.61 -14.95 -26.93
CA TYR A 105 -16.30 -15.44 -26.50
C TYR A 105 -15.13 -14.67 -27.15
N PHE A 106 -15.31 -14.03 -28.31
CA PHE A 106 -14.25 -13.24 -28.96
C PHE A 106 -13.84 -12.03 -28.10
N PRO A 107 -14.75 -11.13 -27.68
CA PRO A 107 -14.38 -10.04 -26.77
C PRO A 107 -13.98 -10.55 -25.39
N PHE A 108 -14.59 -11.63 -24.90
CA PHE A 108 -14.19 -12.26 -23.63
C PHE A 108 -12.73 -12.68 -23.65
N LEU A 109 -12.28 -13.40 -24.65
CA LEU A 109 -10.88 -13.84 -24.79
C LEU A 109 -9.94 -12.67 -25.09
N GLY A 110 -10.29 -11.80 -26.04
CA GLY A 110 -9.44 -10.68 -26.45
C GLY A 110 -9.16 -9.71 -25.29
N TRP A 111 -10.18 -9.29 -24.56
CA TRP A 111 -10.02 -8.44 -23.38
C TRP A 111 -9.46 -9.19 -22.17
N GLY A 112 -9.79 -10.48 -22.04
CA GLY A 112 -9.26 -11.36 -21.00
C GLY A 112 -7.74 -11.44 -21.02
N VAL A 113 -7.13 -11.53 -22.19
CA VAL A 113 -5.66 -11.50 -22.35
C VAL A 113 -5.10 -10.16 -21.85
N GLY A 114 -5.67 -9.03 -22.24
CA GLY A 114 -5.26 -7.71 -21.76
C GLY A 114 -5.38 -7.59 -20.24
N LEU A 115 -6.48 -8.09 -19.67
CA LEU A 115 -6.70 -8.11 -18.23
C LEU A 115 -5.70 -9.01 -17.50
N ALA A 116 -5.30 -10.14 -18.10
CA ALA A 116 -4.28 -11.04 -17.55
C ALA A 116 -2.90 -10.36 -17.50
N PHE A 117 -2.50 -9.63 -18.55
CA PHE A 117 -1.27 -8.82 -18.52
C PHE A 117 -1.34 -7.71 -17.48
N HIS A 118 -2.48 -7.05 -17.36
CA HIS A 118 -2.66 -6.02 -16.32
C HIS A 118 -2.62 -6.61 -14.91
N ALA A 119 -3.22 -7.78 -14.70
CA ALA A 119 -3.10 -8.51 -13.43
C ALA A 119 -1.63 -8.83 -13.13
N TYR A 120 -0.90 -9.39 -14.10
CA TYR A 120 0.50 -9.72 -13.92
C TYR A 120 1.32 -8.50 -13.49
N SER A 121 1.22 -7.39 -14.19
CA SER A 121 1.95 -6.16 -13.85
C SER A 121 1.54 -5.55 -12.51
N THR A 122 0.28 -5.75 -12.08
CA THR A 122 -0.23 -5.24 -10.80
C THR A 122 0.25 -6.07 -9.60
N PHE A 123 0.29 -7.40 -9.76
CA PHE A 123 0.63 -8.31 -8.65
C PHE A 123 2.12 -8.66 -8.58
N PHE A 124 2.83 -8.51 -9.69
CA PHE A 124 4.26 -8.77 -9.82
C PHE A 124 5.01 -7.57 -10.41
N PRO A 125 4.90 -6.38 -9.79
CA PRO A 125 5.63 -5.21 -10.27
C PRO A 125 7.13 -5.42 -10.09
N SER A 126 7.94 -4.90 -11.02
CA SER A 126 9.38 -4.90 -10.83
C SER A 126 9.78 -3.90 -9.72
N PRO A 127 10.89 -4.15 -8.99
CA PRO A 127 11.38 -3.20 -7.98
C PRO A 127 11.57 -1.78 -8.54
N GLU A 128 12.04 -1.66 -9.78
CA GLU A 128 12.23 -0.38 -10.47
C GLU A 128 10.92 0.37 -10.70
N GLN A 129 9.86 -0.33 -11.08
CA GLN A 129 8.53 0.26 -11.26
C GLN A 129 7.95 0.79 -9.95
N VAL A 130 8.13 0.04 -8.85
CA VAL A 130 7.68 0.46 -7.52
C VAL A 130 8.43 1.70 -7.06
N GLU A 131 9.76 1.70 -7.24
CA GLU A 131 10.62 2.82 -6.84
C GLU A 131 10.29 4.10 -7.63
N GLU A 132 10.20 4.00 -8.96
CA GLU A 132 9.86 5.14 -9.81
C GLU A 132 8.45 5.67 -9.50
N GLY A 133 7.47 4.77 -9.33
CA GLY A 133 6.11 5.14 -8.96
C GLY A 133 6.03 5.83 -7.59
N ALA A 134 6.79 5.38 -6.60
CA ALA A 134 6.88 6.00 -5.28
C ALA A 134 7.47 7.41 -5.37
N ARG A 135 8.58 7.58 -6.12
CA ARG A 135 9.20 8.91 -6.36
C ARG A 135 8.25 9.89 -7.03
N GLN A 136 7.47 9.45 -8.01
CA GLN A 136 6.48 10.29 -8.68
C GLN A 136 5.38 10.75 -7.71
N LEU A 137 4.93 9.87 -6.78
CA LEU A 137 3.96 10.24 -5.76
C LEU A 137 4.50 11.33 -4.83
N ILE A 138 5.71 11.17 -4.31
CA ILE A 138 6.34 12.16 -3.43
C ILE A 138 6.48 13.50 -4.16
N LYS A 139 6.99 13.49 -5.41
CA LYS A 139 7.13 14.70 -6.22
C LYS A 139 5.81 15.43 -6.43
N HIS A 140 4.74 14.66 -6.73
CA HIS A 140 3.40 15.23 -6.92
C HIS A 140 2.86 15.85 -5.63
N ASP A 141 3.08 15.22 -4.48
CA ASP A 141 2.63 15.74 -3.18
C ASP A 141 3.37 17.03 -2.78
N ILE A 142 4.69 17.11 -3.06
CA ILE A 142 5.49 18.33 -2.83
C ILE A 142 4.95 19.47 -3.69
N LEU A 143 4.80 19.25 -5.00
CA LEU A 143 4.28 20.28 -5.92
C LEU A 143 2.88 20.77 -5.53
N ARG A 144 2.02 19.87 -5.05
CA ARG A 144 0.69 20.23 -4.60
C ARG A 144 0.72 21.14 -3.37
N ARG A 145 1.59 20.85 -2.39
CA ARG A 145 1.76 21.68 -1.19
C ARG A 145 2.29 23.07 -1.52
N GLU A 146 3.19 23.16 -2.52
CA GLU A 146 3.72 24.45 -2.98
C GLU A 146 2.68 25.31 -3.70
N LEU A 147 1.69 24.68 -4.37
CA LEU A 147 0.61 25.40 -5.06
C LEU A 147 -0.50 25.86 -4.10
N ASP A 148 -0.66 25.17 -2.96
CA ASP A 148 -1.70 25.47 -1.97
C ASP A 148 -1.18 26.45 -0.88
N ALA A 149 0.11 26.85 -0.90
CA ALA A 149 0.76 27.77 0.04
C ALA A 149 0.82 29.20 -0.51
#